data_dc2173d7efda4266ec087fdfe0bc8023
#
_entry.id   dc2173d7efda4266ec087fdfe0bc8023
#
_cell.length_a   1.000
_cell.length_b   1.000
_cell.length_c   1.000
_cell.angle_alpha   90.00
_cell.angle_beta   90.00
_cell.angle_gamma   90.00
#
_symmetry.space_group_name_H-M   'P 1'
#
loop_
_entity.id
_entity.type
_entity.pdbx_description
1 polymer ?
#
loop_
_entity_poly.entity_id
_entity_poly.type
_entity_poly.pdbx_seq_one_letter_code
_entity_poly.pdbx_strand_id
1 'polypeptide(L)'
;MRVYLNGDSKDLAESSTLLDLVNELNLPSARIAIELNGCVVRRREWENTMLNENDRIEIVHFVGGGVGETGVESNANTELR
;
A
#
# COMPACT_ATOMS: atom_id res chain seq x y z
N MET A 1 13.86 9.84 -6.55
CA MET A 1 14.32 8.58 -5.94
C MET A 1 13.63 7.40 -6.61
N ARG A 2 14.24 6.27 -6.54
CA ARG A 2 13.68 5.06 -7.16
C ARG A 2 13.20 4.09 -6.08
N VAL A 3 11.99 3.57 -6.27
CA VAL A 3 11.44 2.53 -5.42
C VAL A 3 10.99 1.37 -6.32
N TYR A 4 10.58 0.27 -5.70
CA TYR A 4 10.09 -0.89 -6.44
C TYR A 4 8.65 -1.14 -6.01
N LEU A 5 7.73 -0.96 -6.96
CA LEU A 5 6.30 -1.09 -6.72
C LEU A 5 5.83 -2.39 -7.36
N ASN A 6 5.43 -3.33 -6.53
CA ASN A 6 5.03 -4.67 -6.99
C ASN A 6 6.05 -5.26 -7.95
N GLY A 7 7.34 -5.06 -7.63
CA GLY A 7 8.43 -5.61 -8.40
C GLY A 7 8.95 -4.73 -9.53
N ASP A 8 8.22 -3.68 -9.89
CA ASP A 8 8.63 -2.80 -10.98
C ASP A 8 9.24 -1.51 -10.44
N SER A 9 10.29 -1.04 -11.07
CA SER A 9 10.91 0.20 -10.63
C SER A 9 10.02 1.38 -10.97
N LYS A 10 10.01 2.37 -10.09
CA LYS A 10 9.23 3.57 -10.28
C LYS A 10 10.00 4.74 -9.66
N ASP A 11 10.02 5.84 -10.38
CA ASP A 11 10.67 7.05 -9.88
C ASP A 11 9.64 7.90 -9.16
N LEU A 12 10.02 8.40 -7.99
CA LEU A 12 9.17 9.27 -7.18
C LEU A 12 9.95 10.52 -6.81
N ALA A 13 9.20 11.58 -6.53
CA ALA A 13 9.82 12.80 -6.02
C ALA A 13 10.43 12.52 -4.66
N GLU A 14 11.52 13.22 -4.36
CA GLU A 14 12.11 13.13 -3.04
C GLU A 14 11.10 13.55 -1.99
N SER A 15 11.20 12.94 -0.83
CA SER A 15 10.29 13.22 0.28
C SER A 15 8.85 12.82 0.05
N SER A 16 8.63 11.87 -0.86
CA SER A 16 7.28 11.32 -1.04
C SER A 16 6.93 10.39 0.12
N THR A 17 5.65 10.41 0.51
CA THR A 17 5.14 9.48 1.49
C THR A 17 4.35 8.38 0.80
N LEU A 18 3.96 7.35 1.55
CA LEU A 18 3.09 6.32 1.00
C LEU A 18 1.77 6.91 0.52
N LEU A 19 1.24 7.89 1.26
CA LEU A 19 -0.01 8.53 0.83
C LEU A 19 0.17 9.25 -0.49
N ASP A 20 1.31 9.93 -0.67
CA ASP A 20 1.61 10.60 -1.94
C ASP A 20 1.58 9.60 -3.08
N LEU A 21 2.17 8.43 -2.88
CA LEU A 21 2.19 7.39 -3.91
C LEU A 21 0.77 6.91 -4.24
N VAL A 22 -0.04 6.66 -3.22
CA VAL A 22 -1.41 6.20 -3.42
C VAL A 22 -2.20 7.25 -4.21
N ASN A 23 -2.03 8.52 -3.86
CA ASN A 23 -2.72 9.60 -4.56
C ASN A 23 -2.25 9.72 -6.00
N GLU A 24 -0.96 9.57 -6.24
CA GLU A 24 -0.43 9.65 -7.60
C GLU A 24 -1.01 8.54 -8.48
N LEU A 25 -1.20 7.36 -7.91
CA LEU A 25 -1.70 6.22 -8.65
C LEU A 25 -3.23 6.21 -8.74
N ASN A 26 -3.89 7.15 -8.06
CA ASN A 26 -5.35 7.24 -8.05
C ASN A 26 -6.00 5.95 -7.56
N LEU A 27 -5.42 5.35 -6.53
CA LEU A 27 -5.94 4.09 -6.01
C LEU A 27 -7.02 4.34 -4.96
N PRO A 28 -8.01 3.45 -4.88
CA PRO A 28 -9.06 3.58 -3.86
C PRO A 28 -8.51 3.15 -2.50
N SER A 29 -8.12 4.12 -1.69
CA SER A 29 -7.41 3.85 -0.45
C SER A 29 -8.16 2.89 0.47
N ALA A 30 -9.49 2.87 0.38
CA ALA A 30 -10.28 2.00 1.24
C ALA A 30 -10.23 0.53 0.81
N ARG A 31 -9.67 0.26 -0.37
CA ARG A 31 -9.71 -1.09 -0.94
C ARG A 31 -8.33 -1.66 -1.21
N ILE A 32 -7.32 -1.09 -0.60
CA ILE A 32 -5.95 -1.59 -0.80
C ILE A 32 -5.27 -1.79 0.54
N ALA A 33 -4.29 -2.69 0.51
CA ALA A 33 -3.37 -2.87 1.63
C ALA A 33 -1.98 -2.67 1.10
N ILE A 34 -1.09 -2.14 1.92
CA ILE A 34 0.27 -1.82 1.51
C ILE A 34 1.26 -2.46 2.47
N GLU A 35 2.28 -3.12 1.88
CA GLU A 35 3.45 -3.56 2.61
C GLU A 35 4.63 -2.71 2.17
N LEU A 36 5.42 -2.30 3.13
CA LEU A 36 6.65 -1.58 2.86
C LEU A 36 7.80 -2.43 3.40
N ASN A 37 8.66 -2.90 2.50
CA ASN A 37 9.79 -3.75 2.86
C ASN A 37 9.36 -4.95 3.70
N GLY A 38 8.21 -5.55 3.33
CA GLY A 38 7.71 -6.74 3.98
C GLY A 38 6.83 -6.51 5.19
N CYS A 39 6.60 -5.26 5.57
CA CYS A 39 5.78 -4.94 6.74
C CYS A 39 4.53 -4.19 6.32
N VAL A 40 3.38 -4.62 6.83
CA VAL A 40 2.12 -3.95 6.54
C VAL A 40 2.12 -2.58 7.20
N VAL A 41 1.71 -1.57 6.44
CA VAL A 41 1.56 -0.21 6.95
C VAL A 41 0.10 0.15 6.93
N ARG A 42 -0.44 0.48 8.09
CA ARG A 42 -1.86 0.84 8.21
C ARG A 42 -2.15 2.14 7.47
N ARG A 43 -3.36 2.24 6.93
CA ARG A 43 -3.75 3.41 6.14
C ARG A 43 -3.52 4.72 6.88
N ARG A 44 -3.82 4.76 8.17
CA ARG A 44 -3.66 5.98 8.95
C ARG A 44 -2.21 6.40 9.11
N GLU A 45 -1.26 5.52 8.80
CA GLU A 45 0.16 5.83 8.89
C GLU A 45 0.76 6.25 7.55
N TRP A 46 0.01 6.13 6.46
CA TRP A 46 0.58 6.38 5.14
C TRP A 46 1.09 7.80 4.99
N GLU A 47 0.37 8.76 5.56
CA GLU A 47 0.78 10.17 5.41
C GLU A 47 2.06 10.47 6.19
N ASN A 48 2.39 9.64 7.16
CA ASN A 48 3.59 9.83 7.99
C ASN A 48 4.71 8.87 7.64
N THR A 49 4.52 8.04 6.60
CA THR A 49 5.52 7.05 6.22
C THR A 49 6.29 7.56 5.01
N MET A 50 7.49 8.03 5.26
CA MET A 50 8.38 8.54 4.23
C MET A 50 8.99 7.41 3.46
N LEU A 51 9.06 7.55 2.15
CA LEU A 51 9.71 6.55 1.30
C LEU A 51 11.17 6.90 1.08
N ASN A 52 11.98 5.90 0.90
CA ASN A 52 13.42 6.05 0.72
C ASN A 52 13.86 5.31 -0.53
N GLU A 53 15.05 5.65 -0.99
CA GLU A 53 15.65 5.00 -2.15
C GLU A 53 15.65 3.49 -1.96
N ASN A 54 15.24 2.77 -2.99
CA ASN A 54 15.22 1.31 -3.04
C ASN A 54 14.18 0.64 -2.14
N ASP A 55 13.24 1.41 -1.59
CA ASP A 55 12.15 0.81 -0.84
C ASP A 55 11.34 -0.13 -1.73
N ARG A 56 10.89 -1.23 -1.16
CA ARG A 56 10.02 -2.18 -1.85
C ARG A 56 8.60 -2.04 -1.31
N ILE A 57 7.68 -1.76 -2.22
CA ILE A 57 6.28 -1.50 -1.86
C ILE A 57 5.42 -2.51 -2.58
N GLU A 58 4.57 -3.20 -1.82
CA GLU A 58 3.60 -4.13 -2.39
C GLU A 58 2.21 -3.61 -2.11
N ILE A 59 1.42 -3.46 -3.15
CA ILE A 59 0.04 -2.98 -3.01
C ILE A 59 -0.90 -4.07 -3.50
N VAL A 60 -1.85 -4.43 -2.65
CA VAL A 60 -2.83 -5.46 -2.95
C VAL A 60 -4.21 -4.83 -2.94
N HIS A 61 -5.00 -5.11 -3.96
CA HIS A 61 -6.40 -4.68 -4.02
C HIS A 61 -7.28 -5.73 -3.40
N PHE A 62 -8.26 -5.30 -2.63
CA PHE A 62 -9.32 -6.18 -2.18
C PHE A 62 -10.36 -6.25 -3.28
N VAL A 63 -10.69 -7.46 -3.68
CA VAL A 63 -11.68 -7.65 -4.72
C VAL A 63 -13.03 -7.79 -4.06
N GLY A 64 -13.85 -6.93 -4.41
CA GLY A 64 -15.18 -7.06 -4.12
C GLY A 64 -15.61 -7.33 -2.77
N GLY A 65 -16.24 -7.54 -2.36
CA GLY A 65 -16.51 -7.60 -1.31
C GLY A 65 -17.00 -8.52 -0.51
N GLY A 66 -16.92 -8.66 -0.54
CA GLY A 66 -17.03 -9.13 0.22
C GLY A 66 -16.86 -9.14 1.04
N VAL A 67 -16.81 -9.15 1.11
CA VAL A 67 -16.79 -9.21 1.80
C VAL A 67 -17.02 -8.84 2.61
N GLY A 68 -17.12 -8.90 2.65
CA GLY A 68 -17.36 -8.78 3.32
C GLY A 68 -17.44 -8.67 3.99
N GLU A 69 -17.65 -8.93 3.99
CA GLU A 69 -17.79 -9.13 4.53
C GLU A 69 -17.42 -9.16 5.31
N THR A 70 -17.17 -9.48 5.44
CA THR A 70 -16.79 -9.83 6.03
C THR A 70 -15.93 -9.78 6.36
N GLY A 71 -15.54 -10.00 6.14
CA GLY A 71 -14.89 -10.14 6.41
C GLY A 71 -13.95 -9.91 6.52
N VAL A 72 -13.75 -10.14 6.35
CA VAL A 72 -13.08 -9.98 6.40
C VAL A 72 -12.45 -9.63 6.82
N GLU A 73 -12.49 -9.79 6.88
CA GLU A 73 -12.10 -9.61 7.13
C GLU A 73 -11.57 -9.63 7.43
N SER A 74 -11.61 -9.87 7.31
CA SER A 74 -11.25 -10.14 7.37
C SER A 74 -10.66 -10.17 7.15
N ASN A 75 -10.52 -10.46 6.83
CA ASN A 75 -10.03 -10.74 6.48
C ASN A 75 -9.33 -10.30 6.35
N ALA A 76 -9.31 -10.05 6.19
CA ALA A 76 -8.70 -9.80 6.09
C ALA A 76 -8.07 -9.55 6.45
N ASN A 77 -7.95 -9.90 6.60
CA ASN A 77 -7.40 -9.92 6.87
C ASN A 77 -6.95 -10.31 6.84
N THR A 78 -6.88 -10.65 6.52
CA THR A 78 -6.38 -11.20 6.41
C THR A 78 -5.54 -11.34 5.98
N GLU A 79 -5.51 -11.72 5.46
CA GLU A 79 -4.67 -11.85 5.23
C GLU A 79 -3.61 -11.38 5.29
N LEU A 80 -3.67 -11.60 5.25
CA LEU A 80 -2.43 -10.98 5.31
C LEU A 80 -1.53 -11.41 6.32
N ARG A 81 -1.28 -11.74 6.58
CA ARG A 81 -0.63 -12.17 7.42
C ARG A 81 -0.09 -12.24 7.81
#